data_dbe59ca388838246489c07bb24c68546
#
_entry.id   dbe59ca388838246489c07bb24c68546
#
_cell.length_a   1.000
_cell.length_b   1.000
_cell.length_c   1.000
_cell.angle_alpha   90.00
_cell.angle_beta   90.00
_cell.angle_gamma   90.00
#
_symmetry.space_group_name_H-M   'P 1'
#
loop_
_entity.id
_entity.type
_entity.pdbx_description
1 polymer ?
#
loop_
_entity_poly.entity_id
_entity_poly.type
_entity_poly.pdbx_seq_one_letter_code
_entity_poly.pdbx_strand_id
1 'polypeptide(L)'
;GFASSCSNMLDQYSHSAIPPEAVTEKDLPALRLGMYNRVQNEPQTRSFIMCDILGGDITQSNHNPIDGINSTLSPLNSAIVNGWNGYYSALYQVNNLLAVTAKFPDSEISVRARGEAHYFRAYIYFCLVSRWGGVPLLRENTLDKLPRSPAADVWALIEEDLDTAASLLDTSESYYYVSRNAALALKARVMLSQGKMTEAARLAEDLITSGPYKLDSFDKIFRKKANTEIIFAFENISEESSIDISDLVYTYGHPNKGQGVYRLPASTVELFGANDTRKEMSVINIAG
;
A
#
# COMPACT_ATOMS: atom_id res chain seq x y z
N GLY A 1 28.97 -43.15 -23.20
CA GLY A 1 27.76 -42.86 -22.47
C GLY A 1 27.47 -41.36 -22.58
N PHE A 2 26.52 -40.96 -23.41
CA PHE A 2 26.08 -39.59 -23.49
C PHE A 2 25.13 -39.34 -22.31
N ALA A 3 25.47 -38.43 -21.43
CA ALA A 3 24.58 -37.89 -20.43
C ALA A 3 23.64 -36.88 -21.13
N SER A 4 22.41 -37.28 -21.40
CA SER A 4 21.34 -36.37 -21.79
C SER A 4 20.96 -35.55 -20.57
N SER A 5 21.33 -34.29 -20.57
CA SER A 5 20.94 -33.32 -19.55
C SER A 5 19.45 -32.99 -19.75
N CYS A 6 18.65 -33.28 -18.74
CA CYS A 6 17.25 -32.87 -18.68
C CYS A 6 17.16 -31.36 -18.48
N SER A 7 17.18 -30.59 -19.57
CA SER A 7 17.01 -29.12 -19.55
C SER A 7 15.55 -28.70 -19.31
N ASN A 8 14.59 -29.63 -19.35
CA ASN A 8 13.15 -29.32 -19.26
C ASN A 8 12.58 -29.34 -17.82
N MET A 9 13.43 -29.48 -16.79
CA MET A 9 12.94 -29.47 -15.38
C MET A 9 12.93 -28.10 -14.73
N LEU A 10 13.46 -27.06 -15.40
CA LEU A 10 13.50 -25.69 -14.86
C LEU A 10 12.34 -24.82 -15.31
N ASP A 11 11.52 -25.29 -16.25
CA ASP A 11 10.33 -24.58 -16.72
C ASP A 11 9.03 -25.09 -16.06
N GLN A 12 9.09 -25.58 -14.83
CA GLN A 12 7.85 -25.84 -14.09
C GLN A 12 7.25 -24.52 -13.61
N TYR A 13 6.43 -23.92 -14.45
CA TYR A 13 5.41 -22.98 -13.99
C TYR A 13 4.61 -23.66 -12.87
N SER A 14 4.40 -22.95 -11.77
CA SER A 14 3.45 -23.40 -10.75
C SER A 14 2.17 -23.86 -11.45
N HIS A 15 1.68 -25.06 -11.18
CA HIS A 15 0.45 -25.63 -11.79
C HIS A 15 -0.80 -24.76 -11.58
N SER A 16 -0.70 -23.66 -10.84
CA SER A 16 -1.74 -22.67 -10.58
C SER A 16 -1.57 -21.35 -11.34
N ALA A 17 -0.52 -21.16 -12.13
CA ALA A 17 -0.29 -19.94 -12.90
C ALA A 17 -0.69 -20.15 -14.36
N ILE A 18 -1.67 -19.38 -14.84
CA ILE A 18 -2.04 -19.33 -16.27
C ILE A 18 -0.87 -18.69 -17.00
N PRO A 19 -0.28 -19.34 -18.02
CA PRO A 19 0.76 -18.71 -18.83
C PRO A 19 0.25 -17.38 -19.43
N PRO A 20 1.06 -16.32 -19.47
CA PRO A 20 0.60 -15.01 -19.97
C PRO A 20 -0.06 -15.05 -21.37
N GLU A 21 0.40 -15.93 -22.24
CA GLU A 21 -0.16 -16.13 -23.59
C GLU A 21 -1.55 -16.79 -23.58
N ALA A 22 -1.90 -17.56 -22.54
CA ALA A 22 -3.17 -18.24 -22.41
C ALA A 22 -4.23 -17.39 -21.66
N VAL A 23 -3.85 -16.23 -21.14
CA VAL A 23 -4.76 -15.32 -20.43
C VAL A 23 -5.77 -14.74 -21.41
N THR A 24 -7.04 -14.85 -21.05
CA THR A 24 -8.20 -14.31 -21.77
C THR A 24 -8.82 -13.14 -21.02
N GLU A 25 -9.72 -12.40 -21.68
CA GLU A 25 -10.46 -11.31 -21.03
C GLU A 25 -11.26 -11.78 -19.81
N LYS A 26 -11.74 -13.02 -19.81
CA LYS A 26 -12.49 -13.62 -18.69
C LYS A 26 -11.66 -13.77 -17.41
N ASP A 27 -10.36 -13.79 -17.52
CA ASP A 27 -9.45 -13.94 -16.39
C ASP A 27 -9.14 -12.57 -15.71
N LEU A 28 -9.46 -11.45 -16.37
CA LEU A 28 -9.16 -10.11 -15.87
C LEU A 28 -9.77 -9.81 -14.48
N PRO A 29 -11.03 -10.19 -14.16
CA PRO A 29 -11.56 -9.96 -12.82
C PRO A 29 -10.74 -10.64 -11.72
N ALA A 30 -10.32 -11.89 -11.93
CA ALA A 30 -9.52 -12.63 -10.97
C ALA A 30 -8.10 -12.04 -10.82
N LEU A 31 -7.45 -11.67 -11.93
CA LEU A 31 -6.13 -11.04 -11.93
C LEU A 31 -6.17 -9.67 -11.23
N ARG A 32 -7.24 -8.89 -11.45
CA ARG A 32 -7.48 -7.61 -10.79
C ARG A 32 -7.57 -7.78 -9.27
N LEU A 33 -8.41 -8.71 -8.78
CA LEU A 33 -8.53 -8.99 -7.35
C LEU A 33 -7.23 -9.52 -6.76
N GLY A 34 -6.53 -10.38 -7.48
CA GLY A 34 -5.20 -10.86 -7.10
C GLY A 34 -4.20 -9.72 -6.92
N MET A 35 -4.22 -8.70 -7.78
CA MET A 35 -3.38 -7.50 -7.64
C MET A 35 -3.72 -6.75 -6.34
N TYR A 36 -5.01 -6.49 -6.05
CA TYR A 36 -5.42 -5.86 -4.78
C TYR A 36 -4.90 -6.61 -3.57
N ASN A 37 -5.09 -7.92 -3.55
CA ASN A 37 -4.62 -8.78 -2.46
C ASN A 37 -3.10 -8.68 -2.27
N ARG A 38 -2.33 -8.72 -3.36
CA ARG A 38 -0.86 -8.62 -3.29
C ARG A 38 -0.40 -7.25 -2.80
N VAL A 39 -0.97 -6.17 -3.30
CA VAL A 39 -0.60 -4.81 -2.87
C VAL A 39 -0.94 -4.59 -1.40
N GLN A 40 -2.06 -5.14 -0.92
CA GLN A 40 -2.46 -5.06 0.47
C GLN A 40 -1.53 -5.84 1.40
N ASN A 41 -1.17 -7.07 1.05
CA ASN A 41 -0.60 -8.03 2.01
C ASN A 41 0.93 -8.21 1.91
N GLU A 42 1.53 -8.07 0.72
CA GLU A 42 2.95 -8.37 0.51
C GLU A 42 3.93 -7.46 1.26
N PRO A 43 3.70 -6.12 1.38
CA PRO A 43 4.63 -5.27 2.11
C PRO A 43 4.69 -5.55 3.61
N GLN A 44 3.77 -6.33 4.15
CA GLN A 44 3.63 -6.71 5.56
C GLN A 44 3.42 -5.52 6.53
N THR A 45 2.77 -5.77 7.63
CA THR A 45 2.43 -4.77 8.66
C THR A 45 3.64 -4.04 9.21
N ARG A 46 4.75 -4.76 9.42
CA ARG A 46 5.96 -4.19 10.05
C ARG A 46 6.60 -3.09 9.22
N SER A 47 6.50 -3.16 7.88
CA SER A 47 7.04 -2.10 7.00
C SER A 47 6.25 -0.78 7.10
N PHE A 48 4.97 -0.84 7.44
CA PHE A 48 4.17 0.35 7.71
C PHE A 48 4.54 0.99 9.06
N ILE A 49 4.67 0.17 10.10
CA ILE A 49 4.94 0.62 11.46
C ILE A 49 6.35 1.19 11.61
N MET A 50 7.31 0.71 10.81
CA MET A 50 8.71 1.14 10.93
C MET A 50 8.89 2.67 10.86
N CYS A 51 8.13 3.34 10.01
CA CYS A 51 8.21 4.80 9.89
C CYS A 51 7.72 5.50 11.16
N ASP A 52 6.64 4.99 11.77
CA ASP A 52 6.08 5.55 12.99
C ASP A 52 7.01 5.31 14.20
N ILE A 53 7.72 4.18 14.22
CA ILE A 53 8.76 3.92 15.23
C ILE A 53 9.93 4.88 15.07
N LEU A 54 10.41 5.10 13.85
CA LEU A 54 11.51 6.03 13.57
C LEU A 54 11.11 7.48 13.84
N GLY A 55 9.85 7.84 13.62
CA GLY A 55 9.28 9.14 13.95
C GLY A 55 9.07 9.37 15.44
N GLY A 56 9.08 8.31 16.25
CA GLY A 56 8.83 8.38 17.70
C GLY A 56 7.36 8.39 18.07
N ASP A 57 6.44 8.22 17.11
CA ASP A 57 5.00 8.20 17.37
C ASP A 57 4.55 6.91 18.06
N ILE A 58 5.27 5.82 17.80
CA ILE A 58 5.05 4.51 18.39
C ILE A 58 6.34 4.02 19.05
N THR A 59 6.23 3.37 20.19
CA THR A 59 7.33 2.66 20.83
C THR A 59 7.00 1.19 21.02
N GLN A 60 8.04 0.39 21.23
CA GLN A 60 7.87 -1.05 21.45
C GLN A 60 7.67 -1.35 22.93
N SER A 61 6.79 -2.32 23.25
CA SER A 61 6.72 -2.92 24.55
C SER A 61 7.92 -3.85 24.80
N ASN A 62 8.35 -4.00 26.03
CA ASN A 62 9.65 -4.51 26.51
C ASN A 62 10.15 -5.89 26.01
N HIS A 63 9.55 -6.54 25.04
CA HIS A 63 9.85 -7.93 24.73
C HIS A 63 10.76 -8.18 23.51
N ASN A 64 10.99 -7.18 22.66
CA ASN A 64 11.94 -7.29 21.54
C ASN A 64 12.36 -5.89 21.05
N PRO A 65 13.53 -5.39 21.42
CA PRO A 65 13.99 -4.09 20.91
C PRO A 65 14.18 -4.20 19.39
N ILE A 66 13.43 -3.38 18.65
CA ILE A 66 13.71 -3.19 17.24
C ILE A 66 14.86 -2.19 17.14
N ASP A 67 15.82 -2.47 16.27
CA ASP A 67 16.95 -1.58 15.98
C ASP A 67 16.52 -0.15 15.64
N GLY A 68 15.29 0.02 15.14
CA GLY A 68 14.71 1.33 14.82
C GLY A 68 14.51 2.26 16.01
N ILE A 69 14.23 1.73 17.21
CA ILE A 69 14.08 2.58 18.42
C ILE A 69 15.40 3.26 18.80
N ASN A 70 16.51 2.58 18.53
CA ASN A 70 17.84 3.09 18.80
C ASN A 70 18.48 3.78 17.58
N SER A 71 17.72 3.99 16.49
CA SER A 71 18.22 4.53 15.23
C SER A 71 19.40 3.74 14.62
N THR A 72 19.47 2.44 14.92
CA THR A 72 20.55 1.54 14.48
C THR A 72 20.04 0.55 13.42
N LEU A 73 19.24 1.02 12.47
CA LEU A 73 18.68 0.17 11.42
C LEU A 73 19.78 -0.46 10.58
N SER A 74 19.86 -1.78 10.64
CA SER A 74 20.65 -2.58 9.71
C SER A 74 19.89 -2.78 8.40
N PRO A 75 20.54 -2.72 7.23
CA PRO A 75 19.93 -3.13 5.96
C PRO A 75 19.39 -4.55 5.96
N LEU A 76 19.86 -5.40 6.88
CA LEU A 76 19.41 -6.78 7.07
C LEU A 76 18.23 -6.91 8.05
N ASN A 77 17.77 -5.82 8.63
CA ASN A 77 16.59 -5.83 9.49
C ASN A 77 15.38 -6.40 8.72
N SER A 78 14.69 -7.36 9.34
CA SER A 78 13.61 -8.08 8.66
C SER A 78 12.47 -7.18 8.18
N ALA A 79 12.18 -6.08 8.89
CA ALA A 79 11.15 -5.14 8.45
C ALA A 79 11.57 -4.39 7.18
N ILE A 80 12.87 -4.03 7.06
CA ILE A 80 13.43 -3.40 5.87
C ILE A 80 13.43 -4.37 4.69
N VAL A 81 13.98 -5.58 4.90
CA VAL A 81 14.09 -6.61 3.85
C VAL A 81 12.72 -7.04 3.36
N ASN A 82 11.81 -7.35 4.29
CA ASN A 82 10.47 -7.83 3.94
C ASN A 82 9.64 -6.73 3.28
N GLY A 83 9.74 -5.48 3.75
CA GLY A 83 9.09 -4.35 3.10
C GLY A 83 9.57 -4.14 1.68
N TRP A 84 10.90 -4.12 1.47
CA TRP A 84 11.49 -4.00 0.14
C TRP A 84 11.02 -5.11 -0.80
N ASN A 85 11.18 -6.36 -0.39
CA ASN A 85 10.79 -7.52 -1.19
C ASN A 85 9.28 -7.55 -1.45
N GLY A 86 8.47 -7.20 -0.46
CA GLY A 86 7.01 -7.15 -0.58
C GLY A 86 6.53 -6.11 -1.58
N TYR A 87 7.12 -4.91 -1.59
CA TYR A 87 6.78 -3.90 -2.60
C TYR A 87 7.11 -4.35 -4.02
N TYR A 88 8.27 -4.96 -4.24
CA TYR A 88 8.63 -5.47 -5.57
C TYR A 88 7.85 -6.72 -5.97
N SER A 89 7.46 -7.57 -5.03
CA SER A 89 6.54 -8.68 -5.28
C SER A 89 5.16 -8.19 -5.72
N ALA A 90 4.61 -7.18 -5.02
CA ALA A 90 3.36 -6.55 -5.41
C ALA A 90 3.48 -5.86 -6.79
N LEU A 91 4.57 -5.15 -7.04
CA LEU A 91 4.86 -4.50 -8.31
C LEU A 91 4.88 -5.47 -9.48
N TYR A 92 5.42 -6.68 -9.26
CA TYR A 92 5.40 -7.74 -10.28
C TYR A 92 3.97 -8.05 -10.75
N GLN A 93 3.02 -8.18 -9.81
CA GLN A 93 1.60 -8.44 -10.16
C GLN A 93 0.95 -7.25 -10.85
N VAL A 94 1.28 -6.04 -10.44
CA VAL A 94 0.79 -4.81 -11.08
C VAL A 94 1.26 -4.74 -12.53
N ASN A 95 2.56 -4.92 -12.78
CA ASN A 95 3.12 -4.90 -14.13
C ASN A 95 2.59 -6.07 -14.99
N ASN A 96 2.36 -7.24 -14.39
CA ASN A 96 1.73 -8.35 -15.09
C ASN A 96 0.31 -7.99 -15.56
N LEU A 97 -0.49 -7.37 -14.69
CA LEU A 97 -1.84 -6.93 -15.07
C LEU A 97 -1.80 -5.85 -16.15
N LEU A 98 -0.87 -4.89 -16.09
CA LEU A 98 -0.66 -3.88 -17.13
C LEU A 98 -0.37 -4.54 -18.49
N ALA A 99 0.53 -5.54 -18.53
CA ALA A 99 0.86 -6.27 -19.74
C ALA A 99 -0.34 -7.06 -20.31
N VAL A 100 -1.15 -7.67 -19.42
CA VAL A 100 -2.35 -8.40 -19.82
C VAL A 100 -3.42 -7.46 -20.36
N THR A 101 -3.67 -6.32 -19.71
CA THR A 101 -4.68 -5.36 -20.15
C THR A 101 -4.37 -4.73 -21.50
N ALA A 102 -3.09 -4.68 -21.88
CA ALA A 102 -2.68 -4.20 -23.20
C ALA A 102 -3.19 -5.08 -24.36
N LYS A 103 -3.54 -6.36 -24.09
CA LYS A 103 -4.12 -7.28 -25.09
C LYS A 103 -5.60 -7.00 -25.37
N PHE A 104 -6.28 -6.30 -24.47
CA PHE A 104 -7.72 -6.03 -24.53
C PHE A 104 -7.97 -4.52 -24.36
N PRO A 105 -7.46 -3.66 -25.26
CA PRO A 105 -7.41 -2.21 -25.02
C PRO A 105 -8.77 -1.55 -24.88
N ASP A 106 -9.81 -2.08 -25.55
CA ASP A 106 -11.14 -1.49 -25.63
C ASP A 106 -12.15 -2.14 -24.67
N SER A 107 -11.76 -3.17 -23.94
CA SER A 107 -12.60 -3.83 -22.96
C SER A 107 -12.79 -2.97 -21.72
N GLU A 108 -14.02 -2.75 -21.28
CA GLU A 108 -14.34 -1.95 -20.10
C GLU A 108 -13.62 -2.45 -18.83
N ILE A 109 -13.65 -3.76 -18.60
CA ILE A 109 -12.93 -4.38 -17.46
C ILE A 109 -11.42 -4.19 -17.57
N SER A 110 -10.89 -4.24 -18.79
CA SER A 110 -9.46 -4.02 -19.04
C SER A 110 -9.06 -2.57 -18.81
N VAL A 111 -9.85 -1.61 -19.30
CA VAL A 111 -9.62 -0.18 -19.06
C VAL A 111 -9.61 0.13 -17.57
N ARG A 112 -10.60 -0.38 -16.83
CA ARG A 112 -10.68 -0.24 -15.36
C ARG A 112 -9.47 -0.85 -14.67
N ALA A 113 -9.18 -2.13 -14.96
CA ALA A 113 -8.03 -2.83 -14.36
C ALA A 113 -6.70 -2.14 -14.65
N ARG A 114 -6.53 -1.58 -15.84
CA ARG A 114 -5.35 -0.80 -16.24
C ARG A 114 -5.24 0.48 -15.43
N GLY A 115 -6.33 1.22 -15.26
CA GLY A 115 -6.35 2.44 -14.42
C GLY A 115 -5.97 2.15 -12.96
N GLU A 116 -6.53 1.09 -12.38
CA GLU A 116 -6.21 0.65 -11.03
C GLU A 116 -4.75 0.16 -10.91
N ALA A 117 -4.23 -0.53 -11.92
CA ALA A 117 -2.84 -0.97 -11.92
C ALA A 117 -1.85 0.20 -12.00
N HIS A 118 -2.13 1.25 -12.79
CA HIS A 118 -1.37 2.49 -12.77
C HIS A 118 -1.39 3.16 -11.39
N TYR A 119 -2.56 3.25 -10.77
CA TYR A 119 -2.67 3.77 -9.39
C TYR A 119 -1.79 2.98 -8.42
N PHE A 120 -1.85 1.65 -8.45
CA PHE A 120 -1.07 0.83 -7.52
C PHE A 120 0.43 0.87 -7.82
N ARG A 121 0.85 1.01 -9.07
CA ARG A 121 2.25 1.22 -9.40
C ARG A 121 2.75 2.54 -8.81
N ALA A 122 1.98 3.61 -8.97
CA ALA A 122 2.27 4.90 -8.34
C ALA A 122 2.33 4.80 -6.81
N TYR A 123 1.37 4.13 -6.18
CA TYR A 123 1.34 3.92 -4.73
C TYR A 123 2.57 3.15 -4.22
N ILE A 124 2.95 2.06 -4.89
CA ILE A 124 4.13 1.27 -4.54
C ILE A 124 5.39 2.13 -4.65
N TYR A 125 5.57 2.85 -5.75
CA TYR A 125 6.72 3.73 -5.93
C TYR A 125 6.72 4.92 -4.98
N PHE A 126 5.57 5.46 -4.62
CA PHE A 126 5.45 6.47 -3.58
C PHE A 126 5.95 5.93 -2.23
N CYS A 127 5.57 4.72 -1.86
CA CYS A 127 6.07 4.06 -0.66
C CYS A 127 7.59 3.82 -0.72
N LEU A 128 8.09 3.36 -1.86
CA LEU A 128 9.50 3.07 -2.07
C LEU A 128 10.36 4.35 -2.02
N VAL A 129 10.01 5.37 -2.80
CA VAL A 129 10.81 6.61 -2.88
C VAL A 129 10.82 7.38 -1.57
N SER A 130 9.68 7.39 -0.85
CA SER A 130 9.59 8.06 0.45
C SER A 130 10.47 7.43 1.53
N ARG A 131 10.79 6.15 1.40
CA ARG A 131 11.60 5.40 2.39
C ARG A 131 13.06 5.23 1.96
N TRP A 132 13.32 5.00 0.69
CA TRP A 132 14.65 4.63 0.18
C TRP A 132 15.24 5.63 -0.81
N GLY A 133 14.52 6.71 -1.15
CA GLY A 133 14.96 7.67 -2.17
C GLY A 133 14.92 7.05 -3.57
N GLY A 134 15.99 7.21 -4.36
CA GLY A 134 16.09 6.56 -5.66
C GLY A 134 16.06 5.03 -5.54
N VAL A 135 15.31 4.34 -6.41
CA VAL A 135 15.11 2.90 -6.41
C VAL A 135 15.10 2.36 -7.85
N PRO A 136 15.31 1.05 -8.09
CA PRO A 136 15.14 0.48 -9.42
C PRO A 136 13.74 0.73 -9.97
N LEU A 137 13.64 1.28 -11.19
CA LEU A 137 12.38 1.52 -11.89
C LEU A 137 12.07 0.38 -12.86
N LEU A 138 10.98 -0.35 -12.58
CA LEU A 138 10.46 -1.40 -13.43
C LEU A 138 9.11 -0.95 -14.02
N ARG A 139 9.12 -0.52 -15.26
CA ARG A 139 7.88 -0.22 -16.01
C ARG A 139 7.21 -1.50 -16.53
N GLU A 140 7.99 -2.57 -16.64
CA GLU A 140 7.58 -3.92 -17.00
C GLU A 140 8.38 -4.94 -16.18
N ASN A 141 7.94 -6.18 -16.16
CA ASN A 141 8.65 -7.24 -15.46
C ASN A 141 9.91 -7.64 -16.23
N THR A 142 11.03 -7.78 -15.53
CA THR A 142 12.32 -8.21 -16.07
C THR A 142 13.07 -9.08 -15.08
N LEU A 143 13.93 -9.96 -15.58
CA LEU A 143 14.89 -10.73 -14.77
C LEU A 143 16.23 -10.01 -14.62
N ASP A 144 16.41 -8.88 -15.30
CA ASP A 144 17.64 -8.11 -15.25
C ASP A 144 17.80 -7.41 -13.90
N LYS A 145 19.04 -7.34 -13.45
CA LYS A 145 19.39 -6.56 -12.26
C LYS A 145 19.53 -5.08 -12.64
N LEU A 146 18.52 -4.30 -12.31
CA LEU A 146 18.51 -2.87 -12.58
C LEU A 146 19.22 -2.09 -11.48
N PRO A 147 20.01 -1.06 -11.84
CA PRO A 147 20.57 -0.13 -10.86
C PRO A 147 19.45 0.75 -10.25
N ARG A 148 19.79 1.47 -9.18
CA ARG A 148 18.90 2.52 -8.64
C ARG A 148 18.76 3.65 -9.66
N SER A 149 17.53 4.06 -9.92
CA SER A 149 17.22 5.28 -10.66
C SER A 149 17.23 6.49 -9.71
N PRO A 150 17.51 7.70 -10.18
CA PRO A 150 17.35 8.91 -9.39
C PRO A 150 15.95 9.06 -8.82
N ALA A 151 15.82 9.63 -7.63
CA ALA A 151 14.50 9.85 -7.02
C ALA A 151 13.58 10.73 -7.91
N ALA A 152 14.16 11.67 -8.66
CA ALA A 152 13.41 12.50 -9.60
C ALA A 152 12.69 11.68 -10.68
N ASP A 153 13.34 10.65 -11.21
CA ASP A 153 12.73 9.77 -12.22
C ASP A 153 11.61 8.91 -11.61
N VAL A 154 11.77 8.52 -10.34
CA VAL A 154 10.72 7.79 -9.60
C VAL A 154 9.49 8.68 -9.41
N TRP A 155 9.69 9.94 -8.98
CA TRP A 155 8.62 10.91 -8.84
C TRP A 155 7.91 11.19 -10.16
N ALA A 156 8.66 11.30 -11.26
CA ALA A 156 8.09 11.49 -12.59
C ALA A 156 7.19 10.32 -13.01
N LEU A 157 7.61 9.07 -12.76
CA LEU A 157 6.78 7.89 -13.04
C LEU A 157 5.51 7.88 -12.18
N ILE A 158 5.61 8.25 -10.90
CA ILE A 158 4.44 8.33 -10.02
C ILE A 158 3.41 9.32 -10.55
N GLU A 159 3.84 10.51 -10.97
CA GLU A 159 2.96 11.54 -11.54
C GLU A 159 2.32 11.06 -12.84
N GLU A 160 3.09 10.48 -13.76
CA GLU A 160 2.62 9.90 -15.02
C GLU A 160 1.55 8.82 -14.78
N ASP A 161 1.80 7.91 -13.85
CA ASP A 161 0.88 6.83 -13.52
C ASP A 161 -0.42 7.35 -12.88
N LEU A 162 -0.34 8.34 -12.01
CA LEU A 162 -1.54 8.94 -11.39
C LEU A 162 -2.38 9.71 -12.40
N ASP A 163 -1.75 10.41 -13.35
CA ASP A 163 -2.47 11.07 -14.45
C ASP A 163 -3.16 10.05 -15.36
N THR A 164 -2.47 8.97 -15.67
CA THR A 164 -3.04 7.87 -16.45
C THR A 164 -4.21 7.22 -15.70
N ALA A 165 -4.05 6.91 -14.42
CA ALA A 165 -5.10 6.36 -13.59
C ALA A 165 -6.33 7.28 -13.53
N ALA A 166 -6.13 8.58 -13.29
CA ALA A 166 -7.21 9.56 -13.25
C ALA A 166 -7.94 9.73 -14.59
N SER A 167 -7.26 9.49 -15.72
CA SER A 167 -7.86 9.55 -17.05
C SER A 167 -8.69 8.31 -17.41
N LEU A 168 -8.31 7.15 -16.89
CA LEU A 168 -8.94 5.86 -17.19
C LEU A 168 -10.05 5.48 -16.21
N LEU A 169 -10.05 6.05 -15.01
CA LEU A 169 -10.97 5.72 -13.94
C LEU A 169 -12.06 6.74 -13.80
N ASP A 170 -13.27 6.26 -13.49
CA ASP A 170 -14.42 7.03 -13.09
C ASP A 170 -14.70 6.91 -11.59
N THR A 171 -15.95 7.13 -11.19
CA THR A 171 -16.43 6.82 -9.84
C THR A 171 -16.44 5.31 -9.61
N SER A 172 -16.16 4.91 -8.37
CA SER A 172 -16.23 3.50 -7.96
C SER A 172 -17.56 3.21 -7.26
N GLU A 173 -18.05 2.00 -7.41
CA GLU A 173 -19.24 1.50 -6.71
C GLU A 173 -19.04 1.41 -5.19
N SER A 174 -17.80 1.27 -4.76
CA SER A 174 -17.41 1.16 -3.36
C SER A 174 -16.04 1.78 -3.14
N TYR A 175 -15.81 2.39 -1.98
CA TYR A 175 -14.49 2.90 -1.59
C TYR A 175 -13.43 1.80 -1.40
N TYR A 176 -13.80 0.52 -1.51
CA TYR A 176 -12.84 -0.59 -1.54
C TYR A 176 -12.17 -0.77 -2.91
N TYR A 177 -12.62 -0.04 -3.93
CA TYR A 177 -11.99 -0.03 -5.24
C TYR A 177 -11.46 1.35 -5.58
N VAL A 178 -10.32 1.36 -6.25
CA VAL A 178 -9.68 2.61 -6.69
C VAL A 178 -10.58 3.34 -7.68
N SER A 179 -10.76 4.63 -7.44
CA SER A 179 -11.52 5.54 -8.29
C SER A 179 -10.62 6.65 -8.82
N ARG A 180 -11.14 7.46 -9.75
CA ARG A 180 -10.50 8.71 -10.18
C ARG A 180 -10.15 9.60 -8.98
N ASN A 181 -11.06 9.73 -8.04
CA ASN A 181 -10.84 10.55 -6.85
C ASN A 181 -9.73 9.99 -5.94
N ALA A 182 -9.60 8.66 -5.87
CA ALA A 182 -8.48 8.05 -5.16
C ALA A 182 -7.13 8.39 -5.83
N ALA A 183 -7.06 8.39 -7.16
CA ALA A 183 -5.86 8.79 -7.89
C ALA A 183 -5.52 10.27 -7.65
N LEU A 184 -6.52 11.16 -7.67
CA LEU A 184 -6.32 12.60 -7.40
C LEU A 184 -5.93 12.85 -5.94
N ALA A 185 -6.50 12.12 -4.99
CA ALA A 185 -6.12 12.23 -3.57
C ALA A 185 -4.68 11.79 -3.31
N LEU A 186 -4.26 10.66 -3.92
CA LEU A 186 -2.86 10.23 -3.85
C LEU A 186 -1.95 11.25 -4.54
N LYS A 187 -2.36 11.82 -5.68
CA LYS A 187 -1.60 12.87 -6.38
C LYS A 187 -1.42 14.12 -5.51
N ALA A 188 -2.45 14.56 -4.80
CA ALA A 188 -2.33 15.68 -3.85
C ALA A 188 -1.26 15.40 -2.80
N ARG A 189 -1.23 14.19 -2.25
CA ARG A 189 -0.22 13.74 -1.28
C ARG A 189 1.19 13.66 -1.89
N VAL A 190 1.31 13.21 -3.12
CA VAL A 190 2.56 13.17 -3.89
C VAL A 190 3.10 14.59 -4.12
N MET A 191 2.24 15.53 -4.52
CA MET A 191 2.61 16.94 -4.70
C MET A 191 3.10 17.56 -3.38
N LEU A 192 2.38 17.31 -2.28
CA LEU A 192 2.78 17.77 -0.95
C LEU A 192 4.16 17.23 -0.57
N SER A 193 4.42 15.96 -0.79
CA SER A 193 5.71 15.31 -0.48
C SER A 193 6.89 15.86 -1.28
N GLN A 194 6.62 16.41 -2.45
CA GLN A 194 7.61 17.08 -3.29
C GLN A 194 7.75 18.60 -3.02
N GLY A 195 6.99 19.15 -2.06
CA GLY A 195 6.97 20.59 -1.78
C GLY A 195 6.19 21.41 -2.82
N LYS A 196 5.43 20.77 -3.72
CA LYS A 196 4.57 21.45 -4.71
C LYS A 196 3.25 21.87 -4.06
N MET A 197 3.32 22.80 -3.08
CA MET A 197 2.22 23.13 -2.17
C MET A 197 0.98 23.67 -2.87
N THR A 198 1.14 24.52 -3.89
CA THR A 198 0.01 25.11 -4.63
C THR A 198 -0.80 24.06 -5.35
N GLU A 199 -0.13 23.11 -6.01
CA GLU A 199 -0.81 22.02 -6.72
C GLU A 199 -1.45 21.02 -5.75
N ALA A 200 -0.78 20.71 -4.65
CA ALA A 200 -1.35 19.87 -3.60
C ALA A 200 -2.64 20.48 -3.02
N ALA A 201 -2.62 21.78 -2.72
CA ALA A 201 -3.79 22.50 -2.20
C ALA A 201 -4.94 22.52 -3.22
N ARG A 202 -4.64 22.81 -4.49
CA ARG A 202 -5.63 22.80 -5.56
C ARG A 202 -6.33 21.44 -5.70
N LEU A 203 -5.56 20.35 -5.76
CA LEU A 203 -6.12 19.00 -5.87
C LEU A 203 -6.98 18.64 -4.66
N ALA A 204 -6.55 19.00 -3.46
CA ALA A 204 -7.31 18.75 -2.24
C ALA A 204 -8.61 19.57 -2.23
N GLU A 205 -8.57 20.85 -2.61
CA GLU A 205 -9.75 21.72 -2.69
C GLU A 205 -10.77 21.21 -3.71
N ASP A 206 -10.31 20.77 -4.87
CA ASP A 206 -11.18 20.18 -5.90
C ASP A 206 -11.92 18.94 -5.35
N LEU A 207 -11.26 18.09 -4.57
CA LEU A 207 -11.89 16.91 -3.95
C LEU A 207 -12.89 17.29 -2.85
N ILE A 208 -12.59 18.32 -2.05
CA ILE A 208 -13.46 18.81 -0.97
C ILE A 208 -14.72 19.46 -1.56
N THR A 209 -14.56 20.27 -2.59
CA THR A 209 -15.66 21.07 -3.15
C THR A 209 -16.52 20.32 -4.16
N SER A 210 -15.91 19.45 -4.96
CA SER A 210 -16.57 18.74 -6.07
C SER A 210 -16.78 17.25 -5.80
N GLY A 211 -16.10 16.68 -4.80
CA GLY A 211 -16.24 15.28 -4.43
C GLY A 211 -17.51 15.00 -3.61
N PRO A 212 -17.92 13.75 -3.54
CA PRO A 212 -19.07 13.32 -2.73
C PRO A 212 -18.74 13.18 -1.23
N TYR A 213 -17.52 13.56 -0.81
CA TYR A 213 -17.00 13.33 0.53
C TYR A 213 -17.45 14.40 1.52
N LYS A 214 -17.68 13.99 2.75
CA LYS A 214 -18.06 14.88 3.86
C LYS A 214 -17.42 14.38 5.13
N LEU A 215 -17.01 15.31 6.00
CA LEU A 215 -16.55 14.95 7.33
C LEU A 215 -17.61 14.13 8.07
N ASP A 216 -17.19 13.09 8.72
CA ASP A 216 -18.03 12.20 9.51
C ASP A 216 -17.47 12.12 10.95
N SER A 217 -18.13 11.37 11.82
CA SER A 217 -17.62 11.21 13.18
C SER A 217 -16.32 10.38 13.18
N PHE A 218 -15.33 10.86 13.94
CA PHE A 218 -13.99 10.29 14.00
C PHE A 218 -13.95 8.79 14.30
N ASP A 219 -14.91 8.31 15.14
CA ASP A 219 -15.00 6.90 15.50
C ASP A 219 -15.36 5.98 14.35
N LYS A 220 -16.01 6.48 13.30
CA LYS A 220 -16.35 5.67 12.12
C LYS A 220 -15.15 5.33 11.28
N ILE A 221 -14.11 6.18 11.23
CA ILE A 221 -12.94 5.99 10.34
C ILE A 221 -12.28 4.63 10.60
N PHE A 222 -12.19 4.21 11.88
CA PHE A 222 -11.44 3.02 12.27
C PHE A 222 -12.32 1.82 12.66
N ARG A 223 -13.65 1.94 12.65
CA ARG A 223 -14.55 0.93 13.21
C ARG A 223 -15.38 0.15 12.19
N LYS A 224 -14.94 0.04 10.97
CA LYS A 224 -15.63 -0.73 9.90
C LYS A 224 -17.09 -0.31 9.64
N LYS A 225 -17.45 0.93 9.94
CA LYS A 225 -18.77 1.49 9.63
C LYS A 225 -18.71 2.32 8.38
N ALA A 226 -19.81 2.36 7.65
CA ALA A 226 -19.96 3.27 6.52
C ALA A 226 -19.54 4.68 6.93
N ASN A 227 -18.64 5.27 6.17
CA ASN A 227 -18.01 6.54 6.46
C ASN A 227 -18.03 7.39 5.19
N THR A 228 -18.40 8.67 5.32
CA THR A 228 -18.50 9.60 4.20
C THR A 228 -17.18 10.30 3.86
N GLU A 229 -16.11 10.08 4.65
CA GLU A 229 -14.78 10.65 4.41
C GLU A 229 -13.87 9.73 3.58
N ILE A 230 -14.12 8.42 3.59
CA ILE A 230 -13.23 7.45 2.96
C ILE A 230 -13.26 7.60 1.45
N ILE A 231 -12.11 7.89 0.86
CA ILE A 231 -11.93 7.95 -0.60
C ILE A 231 -11.55 6.58 -1.15
N PHE A 232 -10.60 5.92 -0.48
CA PHE A 232 -10.17 4.55 -0.77
C PHE A 232 -9.65 3.87 0.49
N ALA A 233 -10.01 2.61 0.68
CA ALA A 233 -9.46 1.73 1.71
C ALA A 233 -9.40 0.31 1.19
N PHE A 234 -8.38 -0.45 1.57
CA PHE A 234 -8.41 -1.88 1.35
C PHE A 234 -9.50 -2.54 2.19
N GLU A 235 -10.22 -3.48 1.62
CA GLU A 235 -11.16 -4.30 2.36
C GLU A 235 -10.39 -5.33 3.21
N ASN A 236 -10.58 -5.28 4.53
CA ASN A 236 -10.00 -6.27 5.43
C ASN A 236 -11.03 -7.37 5.67
N ILE A 237 -10.87 -8.46 4.95
CA ILE A 237 -11.64 -9.68 5.12
C ILE A 237 -10.77 -10.65 5.94
N SER A 238 -11.31 -11.18 7.04
CA SER A 238 -10.52 -12.00 7.99
C SER A 238 -9.90 -13.24 7.34
N GLU A 239 -10.53 -13.76 6.29
CA GLU A 239 -10.08 -14.94 5.56
C GLU A 239 -8.96 -14.65 4.56
N GLU A 240 -8.85 -13.40 4.11
CA GLU A 240 -7.93 -13.01 3.02
C GLU A 240 -6.83 -12.05 3.48
N SER A 241 -7.05 -11.32 4.57
CA SER A 241 -6.09 -10.34 5.06
C SER A 241 -5.18 -10.93 6.13
N SER A 242 -3.89 -10.95 5.84
CA SER A 242 -2.84 -11.29 6.82
C SER A 242 -2.43 -10.09 7.68
N ILE A 243 -2.95 -8.89 7.39
CA ILE A 243 -2.57 -7.66 8.06
C ILE A 243 -3.62 -7.31 9.12
N ASP A 244 -3.30 -7.59 10.36
CA ASP A 244 -4.06 -7.11 11.52
C ASP A 244 -3.20 -6.18 12.36
N ILE A 245 -3.19 -4.89 11.98
CA ILE A 245 -2.45 -3.86 12.72
C ILE A 245 -2.96 -3.75 14.15
N SER A 246 -4.24 -3.99 14.38
CA SER A 246 -4.83 -3.91 15.71
C SER A 246 -4.21 -4.90 16.68
N ASP A 247 -3.87 -6.11 16.23
CA ASP A 247 -3.21 -7.11 17.09
C ASP A 247 -1.86 -6.66 17.62
N LEU A 248 -1.17 -5.81 16.88
CA LEU A 248 0.15 -5.32 17.24
C LEU A 248 0.13 -4.21 18.29
N VAL A 249 -0.99 -3.46 18.39
CA VAL A 249 -1.13 -2.32 19.31
C VAL A 249 -1.98 -2.64 20.53
N TYR A 250 -2.73 -3.75 20.54
CA TYR A 250 -3.43 -4.20 21.75
C TYR A 250 -2.42 -4.70 22.81
N THR A 251 -2.67 -4.36 24.06
CA THR A 251 -1.82 -4.81 25.16
C THR A 251 -1.86 -6.34 25.27
N TYR A 252 -0.70 -6.95 25.49
CA TYR A 252 -0.60 -8.38 25.78
C TYR A 252 -1.55 -8.79 26.92
N GLY A 253 -2.34 -9.82 26.67
CA GLY A 253 -3.38 -10.26 27.63
C GLY A 253 -4.73 -9.60 27.45
N HIS A 254 -4.90 -8.69 26.47
CA HIS A 254 -6.23 -8.16 26.15
C HIS A 254 -7.17 -9.32 25.74
N PRO A 255 -8.43 -9.36 26.27
CA PRO A 255 -9.32 -10.53 26.10
C PRO A 255 -9.70 -10.81 24.64
N ASN A 256 -9.62 -9.81 23.78
CA ASN A 256 -10.00 -9.94 22.36
C ASN A 256 -8.79 -10.17 21.44
N LYS A 257 -7.65 -9.56 21.79
CA LYS A 257 -6.43 -9.60 20.99
C LYS A 257 -5.24 -9.23 21.87
N GLY A 258 -4.04 -9.74 21.60
CA GLY A 258 -3.02 -9.50 22.57
C GLY A 258 -1.60 -9.82 22.24
N GLN A 259 -1.10 -9.37 21.10
CA GLN A 259 0.36 -9.45 20.91
C GLN A 259 1.09 -8.31 21.65
N GLY A 260 0.47 -7.12 21.77
CA GLY A 260 0.97 -5.99 22.55
C GLY A 260 2.39 -5.56 22.20
N VAL A 261 2.77 -5.66 20.91
CA VAL A 261 4.12 -5.40 20.45
C VAL A 261 4.43 -3.91 20.49
N TYR A 262 3.46 -3.07 20.18
CA TYR A 262 3.63 -1.63 20.05
C TYR A 262 2.67 -0.87 20.95
N ARG A 263 3.09 0.31 21.38
CA ARG A 263 2.29 1.24 22.18
C ARG A 263 2.65 2.69 21.87
N LEU A 264 1.76 3.60 22.20
CA LEU A 264 2.08 5.01 22.19
C LEU A 264 3.03 5.33 23.36
N PRO A 265 4.13 6.07 23.16
CA PRO A 265 4.91 6.59 24.27
C PRO A 265 4.12 7.64 25.05
N ALA A 266 4.45 7.83 26.34
CA ALA A 266 3.76 8.81 27.19
C ALA A 266 3.83 10.21 26.56
N SER A 267 4.95 10.57 25.98
CA SER A 267 5.14 11.87 25.29
C SER A 267 4.14 12.10 24.14
N THR A 268 3.79 11.05 23.39
CA THR A 268 2.77 11.15 22.33
C THR A 268 1.37 11.30 22.93
N VAL A 269 1.08 10.59 24.04
CA VAL A 269 -0.20 10.71 24.73
C VAL A 269 -0.39 12.11 25.33
N GLU A 270 0.69 12.73 25.80
CA GLU A 270 0.69 14.09 26.35
C GLU A 270 0.41 15.19 25.31
N LEU A 271 0.62 14.90 24.02
CA LEU A 271 0.30 15.82 22.93
C LEU A 271 -1.21 16.04 22.75
N PHE A 272 -2.05 15.13 23.22
CA PHE A 272 -3.48 15.34 23.21
C PHE A 272 -3.86 16.39 24.27
N GLY A 273 -4.43 17.51 23.82
CA GLY A 273 -4.95 18.54 24.72
C GLY A 273 -6.11 18.02 25.60
N ALA A 274 -6.40 18.75 26.66
CA ALA A 274 -7.43 18.38 27.64
C ALA A 274 -8.84 18.19 27.03
N ASN A 275 -9.12 18.91 25.91
CA ASN A 275 -10.40 18.87 25.22
C ASN A 275 -10.32 18.11 23.87
N ASP A 276 -9.26 17.36 23.63
CA ASP A 276 -9.09 16.61 22.39
C ASP A 276 -9.83 15.28 22.47
N THR A 277 -11.02 15.22 21.89
CA THR A 277 -11.87 14.02 21.87
C THR A 277 -11.22 12.82 21.17
N ARG A 278 -10.20 13.04 20.32
CA ARG A 278 -9.46 11.96 19.68
C ARG A 278 -8.72 11.09 20.69
N LYS A 279 -8.35 11.64 21.85
CA LYS A 279 -7.68 10.89 22.92
C LYS A 279 -8.53 9.72 23.40
N GLU A 280 -9.81 9.96 23.67
CA GLU A 280 -10.74 8.94 24.17
C GLU A 280 -10.95 7.80 23.16
N MET A 281 -10.84 8.12 21.87
CA MET A 281 -11.01 7.16 20.79
C MET A 281 -9.73 6.40 20.45
N SER A 282 -8.56 7.01 20.69
CA SER A 282 -7.26 6.48 20.25
C SER A 282 -6.47 5.84 21.40
N VAL A 283 -6.73 6.22 22.63
CA VAL A 283 -5.97 5.76 23.80
C VAL A 283 -6.90 5.11 24.81
N ILE A 284 -6.77 3.80 24.97
CA ILE A 284 -7.49 3.05 26.00
C ILE A 284 -6.52 2.75 27.14
N ASN A 285 -6.84 3.20 28.33
CA ASN A 285 -6.13 2.75 29.53
C ASN A 285 -6.73 1.40 29.96
N ILE A 286 -5.97 0.33 29.78
CA ILE A 286 -6.37 -1.03 30.17
C ILE A 286 -5.83 -1.37 31.57
N ALA A 287 -5.43 -0.41 32.36
CA ALA A 287 -5.14 -0.64 33.76
C ALA A 287 -6.46 -0.94 34.46
N GLY A 288 -6.80 -2.22 34.59
CA GLY A 288 -7.79 -2.73 35.53
C GLY A 288 -7.30 -2.60 36.95
#